data_082a638f94f0aa1d666ddc8e0a07c75b
#
_entry.id   082a638f94f0aa1d666ddc8e0a07c75b
#
_cell.length_a   1.000
_cell.length_b   1.000
_cell.length_c   1.000
_cell.angle_alpha   90.00
_cell.angle_beta   90.00
_cell.angle_gamma   90.00
#
_symmetry.space_group_name_H-M   'P 1'
#
loop_
_entity.id
_entity.type
_entity.pdbx_description
1 polymer ?
#
loop_
_entity_poly.entity_id
_entity_poly.type
_entity_poly.pdbx_seq_one_letter_code
_entity_poly.pdbx_strand_id
1 'polypeptide(L)'
;MDIKVKNLEEMLKQARSKIEDIDPLSIVGKEDQYTIIDVREPAEVQETGMVLGAHNIPRGLLEFQLKPSEGFPADTPILVYCAVGARSALAGVTLKELGFTNVKNLGGFKDWQDASN
;
A
#
# COMPACT_ATOMS: atom_id res chain seq x y z
N MET A 1 -15.07 -7.47 25.75
CA MET A 1 -14.99 -7.67 24.28
C MET A 1 -14.00 -8.78 23.98
N ASP A 2 -14.43 -9.75 23.21
CA ASP A 2 -13.55 -10.85 22.82
C ASP A 2 -12.89 -10.56 21.48
N ILE A 3 -11.57 -10.67 21.45
CA ILE A 3 -10.81 -10.52 20.24
C ILE A 3 -10.48 -11.91 19.71
N LYS A 4 -10.86 -12.18 18.48
CA LYS A 4 -10.53 -13.45 17.84
C LYS A 4 -9.02 -13.52 17.59
N VAL A 5 -8.38 -14.52 18.15
CA VAL A 5 -6.94 -14.72 17.99
C VAL A 5 -6.65 -15.29 16.60
N LYS A 6 -5.67 -14.69 15.91
CA LYS A 6 -5.24 -15.10 14.58
C LYS A 6 -3.72 -15.09 14.54
N ASN A 7 -3.16 -15.94 13.69
CA ASN A 7 -1.73 -15.87 13.37
C ASN A 7 -1.50 -14.95 12.16
N LEU A 8 -0.25 -14.72 11.83
CA LEU A 8 0.12 -13.85 10.71
C LEU A 8 -0.49 -14.33 9.39
N GLU A 9 -0.44 -15.64 9.13
CA GLU A 9 -0.97 -16.21 7.90
C GLU A 9 -2.46 -15.93 7.73
N GLU A 10 -3.23 -16.10 8.81
CA GLU A 10 -4.65 -15.80 8.80
C GLU A 10 -4.93 -14.31 8.59
N MET A 11 -4.16 -13.44 9.23
CA MET A 11 -4.30 -12.00 9.06
C MET A 11 -4.02 -11.58 7.62
N LEU A 12 -2.97 -12.14 7.02
CA LEU A 12 -2.64 -11.85 5.63
C LEU A 12 -3.69 -12.38 4.67
N LYS A 13 -4.20 -13.59 4.90
CA LYS A 13 -5.27 -14.15 4.08
C LYS A 13 -6.51 -13.27 4.10
N GLN A 14 -6.90 -12.80 5.29
CA GLN A 14 -8.04 -11.91 5.42
C GLN A 14 -7.79 -10.57 4.74
N ALA A 15 -6.61 -9.99 4.92
CA ALA A 15 -6.26 -8.74 4.27
C ALA A 15 -6.34 -8.87 2.75
N ARG A 16 -5.76 -9.92 2.21
CA ARG A 16 -5.76 -10.15 0.76
C ARG A 16 -7.15 -10.42 0.18
N SER A 17 -8.10 -10.86 1.01
CA SER A 17 -9.48 -11.02 0.57
C SER A 17 -10.23 -9.69 0.49
N LYS A 18 -9.71 -8.64 1.12
CA LYS A 18 -10.35 -7.32 1.22
C LYS A 18 -9.75 -6.28 0.31
N ILE A 19 -8.57 -6.52 -0.25
CA ILE A 19 -7.89 -5.57 -1.12
C ILE A 19 -7.52 -6.25 -2.43
N GLU A 20 -7.74 -5.55 -3.55
CA GLU A 20 -7.36 -6.05 -4.86
C GLU A 20 -5.88 -5.82 -5.11
N ASP A 21 -5.26 -6.79 -5.79
CA ASP A 21 -3.92 -6.61 -6.33
C ASP A 21 -4.02 -5.94 -7.69
N ILE A 22 -2.99 -5.18 -8.07
CA ILE A 22 -2.88 -4.63 -9.41
C ILE A 22 -1.53 -5.04 -10.00
N ASP A 23 -1.54 -5.40 -11.28
CA ASP A 23 -0.33 -5.80 -11.98
C ASP A 23 0.60 -4.58 -12.15
N PRO A 24 1.84 -4.64 -11.65
CA PRO A 24 2.79 -3.53 -11.84
C PRO A 24 2.97 -3.12 -13.29
N LEU A 25 2.92 -4.06 -14.23
CA LEU A 25 3.05 -3.75 -15.65
C LEU A 25 1.98 -2.79 -16.15
N SER A 26 0.78 -2.83 -15.55
CA SER A 26 -0.32 -1.95 -15.95
C SER A 26 -0.12 -0.50 -15.47
N ILE A 27 0.84 -0.29 -14.57
CA ILE A 27 1.08 1.03 -13.95
C ILE A 27 2.30 1.72 -14.54
N VAL A 28 3.23 0.98 -15.14
CA VAL A 28 4.43 1.58 -15.73
C VAL A 28 4.05 2.64 -16.75
N GLY A 29 4.57 3.85 -16.55
CA GLY A 29 4.24 5.02 -17.38
C GLY A 29 2.97 5.75 -16.96
N LYS A 30 2.26 5.27 -15.95
CA LYS A 30 1.01 5.86 -15.47
C LYS A 30 1.07 6.22 -13.99
N GLU A 31 2.27 6.28 -13.43
CA GLU A 31 2.46 6.51 -11.99
C GLU A 31 1.80 7.80 -11.52
N ASP A 32 1.79 8.82 -12.35
CA ASP A 32 1.22 10.12 -12.01
C ASP A 32 -0.32 10.12 -11.91
N GLN A 33 -0.97 9.05 -12.35
CA GLN A 33 -2.42 8.91 -12.23
C GLN A 33 -2.86 8.39 -10.85
N TYR A 34 -1.89 8.04 -9.99
CA TYR A 34 -2.15 7.43 -8.69
C TYR A 34 -1.38 8.13 -7.60
N THR A 35 -1.91 8.06 -6.38
CA THR A 35 -1.12 8.36 -5.18
C THR A 35 -0.49 7.04 -4.75
N ILE A 36 0.83 6.94 -4.85
CA ILE A 36 1.56 5.71 -4.54
C ILE A 36 2.21 5.86 -3.18
N ILE A 37 1.94 4.93 -2.28
CA ILE A 37 2.44 4.95 -0.91
C ILE A 37 3.34 3.74 -0.67
N ASP A 38 4.59 4.03 -0.32
CA ASP A 38 5.57 3.04 0.10
C ASP A 38 5.47 2.89 1.61
N VAL A 39 5.03 1.72 2.08
CA VAL A 39 4.82 1.50 3.52
C VAL A 39 5.99 0.79 4.19
N ARG A 40 7.15 0.75 3.51
CA ARG A 40 8.39 0.23 4.09
C ARG A 40 8.97 1.23 5.09
N GLU A 41 9.95 0.77 5.87
CA GLU A 41 10.67 1.66 6.76
C GLU A 41 11.62 2.57 5.97
N PRO A 42 11.90 3.80 6.46
CA PRO A 42 12.79 4.74 5.75
C PRO A 42 14.16 4.17 5.41
N ALA A 43 14.73 3.31 6.26
CA ALA A 43 16.02 2.68 6.00
C ALA A 43 16.00 1.81 4.75
N GLU A 44 14.89 1.11 4.52
CA GLU A 44 14.72 0.29 3.32
C GLU A 44 14.69 1.16 2.07
N VAL A 45 13.98 2.28 2.16
CA VAL A 45 13.87 3.25 1.05
C VAL A 45 15.23 3.86 0.72
N GLN A 46 16.00 4.21 1.74
CA GLN A 46 17.36 4.74 1.55
C GLN A 46 18.26 3.76 0.81
N GLU A 47 18.12 2.48 1.13
CA GLU A 47 18.96 1.44 0.54
C GLU A 47 18.62 1.16 -0.92
N THR A 48 17.34 1.17 -1.27
CA THR A 48 16.90 0.70 -2.60
C THR A 48 16.31 1.79 -3.50
N GLY A 49 15.99 2.97 -2.94
CA GLY A 49 15.14 3.93 -3.64
C GLY A 49 13.66 3.53 -3.56
N MET A 50 12.80 4.24 -4.25
CA MET A 50 11.36 3.95 -4.30
C MET A 50 10.78 4.29 -5.67
N VAL A 51 9.51 3.92 -5.87
CA VAL A 51 8.79 4.25 -7.10
C VAL A 51 8.76 5.76 -7.28
N LEU A 52 8.99 6.23 -8.51
CA LEU A 52 9.00 7.65 -8.81
C LEU A 52 7.66 8.29 -8.41
N GLY A 53 7.76 9.36 -7.62
CA GLY A 53 6.58 10.09 -7.14
C GLY A 53 5.90 9.47 -5.94
N ALA A 54 6.38 8.34 -5.44
CA ALA A 54 5.78 7.70 -4.26
C ALA A 54 6.06 8.49 -2.98
N HIS A 55 5.19 8.29 -2.01
CA HIS A 55 5.33 8.87 -0.68
C HIS A 55 5.68 7.75 0.29
N ASN A 56 6.74 7.93 1.08
CA ASN A 56 7.10 6.94 2.08
C ASN A 56 6.38 7.25 3.39
N ILE A 57 5.42 6.41 3.73
CA ILE A 57 4.72 6.47 5.01
C ILE A 57 4.78 5.07 5.60
N PRO A 58 5.65 4.82 6.57
CA PRO A 58 5.78 3.49 7.17
C PRO A 58 4.45 2.94 7.65
N ARG A 59 4.27 1.63 7.53
CA ARG A 59 3.00 0.98 7.89
C ARG A 59 2.49 1.42 9.27
N GLY A 60 3.37 1.56 10.25
CA GLY A 60 3.01 1.93 11.62
C GLY A 60 2.52 3.35 11.79
N LEU A 61 2.65 4.21 10.77
CA LEU A 61 2.29 5.62 10.87
C LEU A 61 1.06 6.01 10.04
N LEU A 62 0.51 5.09 9.26
CA LEU A 62 -0.60 5.40 8.35
C LEU A 62 -1.79 6.05 9.06
N GLU A 63 -2.26 5.43 10.13
CA GLU A 63 -3.43 5.88 10.87
C GLU A 63 -3.22 7.25 11.52
N PHE A 64 -1.97 7.60 11.78
CA PHE A 64 -1.62 8.86 12.42
C PHE A 64 -1.48 10.01 11.43
N GLN A 65 -1.23 9.70 10.16
CA GLN A 65 -0.92 10.71 9.15
C GLN A 65 -1.98 10.90 8.09
N LEU A 66 -2.83 9.89 7.84
CA LEU A 66 -3.75 9.92 6.72
C LEU A 66 -5.21 9.83 7.16
N LYS A 67 -6.03 10.65 6.52
CA LYS A 67 -7.50 10.57 6.58
C LYS A 67 -8.05 11.23 5.32
N PRO A 68 -9.22 10.84 4.84
CA PRO A 68 -9.85 11.56 3.75
C PRO A 68 -10.08 13.02 4.10
N SER A 69 -9.85 13.91 3.15
CA SER A 69 -9.99 15.35 3.34
C SER A 69 -10.30 16.01 1.99
N GLU A 70 -10.51 17.32 2.02
CA GLU A 70 -10.76 18.07 0.78
C GLU A 70 -9.60 17.96 -0.21
N GLY A 71 -8.36 18.02 0.30
CA GLY A 71 -7.17 17.92 -0.55
C GLY A 71 -6.76 16.48 -0.86
N PHE A 72 -7.41 15.50 -0.21
CA PHE A 72 -7.11 14.08 -0.41
C PHE A 72 -8.42 13.30 -0.26
N PRO A 73 -9.30 13.36 -1.28
CA PRO A 73 -10.64 12.77 -1.18
C PRO A 73 -10.66 11.27 -0.96
N ALA A 74 -11.76 10.78 -0.42
CA ALA A 74 -11.94 9.35 -0.11
C ALA A 74 -11.78 8.45 -1.34
N ASP A 75 -12.12 8.93 -2.54
CA ASP A 75 -12.04 8.16 -3.78
C ASP A 75 -10.72 8.33 -4.54
N THR A 76 -9.73 8.99 -3.95
CA THR A 76 -8.40 9.13 -4.55
C THR A 76 -7.85 7.76 -4.91
N PRO A 77 -7.36 7.54 -6.15
CA PRO A 77 -6.75 6.27 -6.51
C PRO A 77 -5.42 6.09 -5.77
N ILE A 78 -5.36 5.11 -4.88
CA ILE A 78 -4.19 4.84 -4.06
C ILE A 78 -3.62 3.46 -4.40
N LEU A 79 -2.30 3.41 -4.59
CA LEU A 79 -1.56 2.15 -4.69
C LEU A 79 -0.61 2.08 -3.51
N VAL A 80 -0.59 0.93 -2.83
CA VAL A 80 0.33 0.70 -1.70
C VAL A 80 1.29 -0.42 -2.07
N TYR A 81 2.53 -0.32 -1.63
CA TYR A 81 3.51 -1.38 -1.83
C TYR A 81 4.49 -1.44 -0.68
N CYS A 82 5.15 -2.59 -0.54
CA CYS A 82 6.24 -2.79 0.43
C CYS A 82 7.34 -3.61 -0.24
N ALA A 83 8.13 -4.35 0.51
CA ALA A 83 9.20 -5.16 -0.08
C ALA A 83 8.65 -6.38 -0.84
N VAL A 84 7.67 -7.09 -0.25
CA VAL A 84 7.14 -8.35 -0.80
C VAL A 84 5.61 -8.41 -0.87
N GLY A 85 4.91 -7.34 -0.55
CA GLY A 85 3.45 -7.26 -0.67
C GLY A 85 2.65 -7.64 0.57
N ALA A 86 3.30 -8.08 1.65
CA ALA A 86 2.59 -8.49 2.88
C ALA A 86 2.17 -7.29 3.73
N ARG A 87 3.12 -6.41 4.06
CA ARG A 87 2.81 -5.20 4.83
C ARG A 87 1.83 -4.30 4.07
N SER A 88 1.96 -4.25 2.74
CA SER A 88 1.07 -3.44 1.90
C SER A 88 -0.34 -4.00 1.84
N ALA A 89 -0.52 -5.34 1.92
CA ALA A 89 -1.86 -5.92 2.02
C ALA A 89 -2.55 -5.44 3.31
N LEU A 90 -1.86 -5.50 4.43
CA LEU A 90 -2.38 -5.00 5.71
C LEU A 90 -2.63 -3.49 5.67
N ALA A 91 -1.71 -2.75 5.07
CA ALA A 91 -1.83 -1.29 4.93
C ALA A 91 -3.05 -0.90 4.10
N GLY A 92 -3.32 -1.64 3.03
CA GLY A 92 -4.47 -1.37 2.19
C GLY A 92 -5.79 -1.53 2.93
N VAL A 93 -5.89 -2.53 3.78
CA VAL A 93 -7.08 -2.71 4.64
C VAL A 93 -7.21 -1.53 5.60
N THR A 94 -6.11 -1.10 6.22
CA THR A 94 -6.13 0.06 7.12
C THR A 94 -6.61 1.31 6.39
N LEU A 95 -6.13 1.55 5.16
CA LEU A 95 -6.58 2.70 4.37
C LEU A 95 -8.07 2.65 4.07
N LYS A 96 -8.60 1.46 3.78
CA LYS A 96 -10.04 1.30 3.59
C LYS A 96 -10.81 1.55 4.88
N GLU A 97 -10.29 1.09 6.02
CA GLU A 97 -10.90 1.36 7.31
C GLU A 97 -10.89 2.85 7.66
N LEU A 98 -9.90 3.59 7.17
CA LEU A 98 -9.84 5.04 7.33
C LEU A 98 -10.83 5.78 6.43
N GLY A 99 -11.45 5.11 5.48
CA GLY A 99 -12.48 5.68 4.62
C GLY A 99 -12.10 5.84 3.14
N PHE A 100 -10.89 5.43 2.75
CA PHE A 100 -10.49 5.47 1.34
C PHE A 100 -11.14 4.30 0.60
N THR A 101 -11.74 4.60 -0.56
CA THR A 101 -12.56 3.62 -1.29
C THR A 101 -11.87 3.01 -2.50
N ASN A 102 -10.74 3.57 -2.95
CA ASN A 102 -10.07 3.15 -4.18
C ASN A 102 -8.61 2.84 -3.89
N VAL A 103 -8.37 1.71 -3.20
CA VAL A 103 -7.04 1.29 -2.76
C VAL A 103 -6.72 -0.08 -3.35
N LYS A 104 -5.54 -0.21 -3.96
CA LYS A 104 -5.07 -1.49 -4.51
C LYS A 104 -3.64 -1.77 -4.05
N ASN A 105 -3.30 -3.04 -3.99
CA ASN A 105 -1.97 -3.50 -3.58
C ASN A 105 -1.09 -3.64 -4.82
N LEU A 106 -0.07 -2.79 -4.93
CA LEU A 106 0.92 -2.87 -6.00
C LEU A 106 1.91 -4.02 -5.78
N GLY A 107 2.01 -4.49 -4.53
CA GLY A 107 2.81 -5.66 -4.20
C GLY A 107 4.20 -5.35 -3.69
N GLY A 108 5.20 -6.04 -4.23
CA GLY A 108 6.58 -5.90 -3.79
C GLY A 108 7.39 -4.96 -4.68
N PHE A 109 8.33 -4.25 -4.07
CA PHE A 109 9.19 -3.33 -4.80
C PHE A 109 10.00 -4.04 -5.90
N LYS A 110 10.41 -5.29 -5.64
CA LYS A 110 11.13 -6.06 -6.66
C LYS A 110 10.26 -6.32 -7.89
N ASP A 111 9.00 -6.62 -7.69
CA ASP A 111 8.07 -6.82 -8.80
C ASP A 111 7.91 -5.55 -9.63
N TRP A 112 7.87 -4.41 -8.96
CA TRP A 112 7.84 -3.11 -9.62
C TRP A 112 9.12 -2.88 -10.41
N GLN A 113 10.30 -3.13 -9.81
CA GLN A 113 11.58 -2.97 -10.49
C GLN A 113 11.65 -3.84 -11.75
N ASP A 114 11.24 -5.09 -11.66
CA ASP A 114 11.24 -6.01 -12.79
C ASP A 114 10.29 -5.53 -13.90
N ALA A 115 9.13 -5.02 -13.53
CA ALA A 115 8.14 -4.52 -14.49
C ALA A 115 8.59 -3.23 -15.18
N SER A 116 9.31 -2.36 -14.46
CA SER A 116 9.67 -1.04 -14.96
C SER A 116 11.03 -0.99 -15.68
N ASN A 117 11.71 -2.11 -15.73
CA ASN A 117 13.01 -2.21 -16.42
C ASN A 117 12.85 -2.35 -17.93
#